data_1c71105f7de081356b5d3d26ba9d0f02
#
_entry.id   1c71105f7de081356b5d3d26ba9d0f02
#
_cell.length_a   1.000
_cell.length_b   1.000
_cell.length_c   1.000
_cell.angle_alpha   90.00
_cell.angle_beta   90.00
_cell.angle_gamma   90.00
#
_symmetry.space_group_name_H-M   'P 1'
#
loop_
_entity.id
_entity.type
_entity.pdbx_description
1 polymer ?
#
loop_
_entity_poly.entity_id
_entity_poly.type
_entity_poly.pdbx_seq_one_letter_code
_entity_poly.pdbx_strand_id
1 'polypeptide(L)'
;FIKTMLNLGKTHDTLTVVDDQIGTPTYTYDLARLLVDMLEKEEYGKYHATNEGGYISWCDFAKEIFRQAGMDVKVLPVSSAEYPAKAKRPTNSRLEKKKLEEHGFTRLPDWKDALGRYLKEIQ
;
A
#
# COMPACT_ATOMS: atom_id res chain seq x y z
N PHE A 1 5.88 5.28 5.31
CA PHE A 1 6.58 4.00 5.08
C PHE A 1 7.57 4.06 3.91
N ILE A 2 7.13 4.48 2.73
CA ILE A 2 7.98 4.49 1.51
C ILE A 2 9.25 5.33 1.72
N LYS A 3 9.10 6.57 2.17
CA LYS A 3 10.24 7.46 2.41
C LYS A 3 11.19 6.91 3.47
N THR A 4 10.63 6.28 4.50
CA THR A 4 11.42 5.64 5.56
C THR A 4 12.25 4.48 4.99
N MET A 5 11.64 3.63 4.14
CA MET A 5 12.35 2.53 3.49
C MET A 5 13.48 3.05 2.59
N LEU A 6 13.20 4.06 1.78
CA LEU A 6 14.22 4.65 0.92
C LEU A 6 15.41 5.23 1.71
N ASN A 7 15.12 5.89 2.82
CA ASN A 7 16.18 6.42 3.70
C ASN A 7 17.00 5.31 4.35
N LEU A 8 16.35 4.29 4.89
CA LEU A 8 17.04 3.16 5.51
C LEU A 8 17.89 2.38 4.50
N GLY A 9 17.40 2.25 3.27
CA GLY A 9 18.13 1.57 2.21
C GLY A 9 19.43 2.24 1.79
N LYS A 10 19.60 3.52 2.09
CA LYS A 10 20.87 4.24 1.81
C LYS A 10 22.00 3.83 2.74
N THR A 11 21.69 3.32 3.92
CA THR A 11 22.68 3.03 4.97
C THR A 11 22.67 1.58 5.43
N HIS A 12 21.69 0.77 4.99
CA HIS A 12 21.54 -0.63 5.39
C HIS A 12 21.48 -1.54 4.17
N ASP A 13 22.24 -2.63 4.19
CA ASP A 13 22.20 -3.65 3.14
C ASP A 13 21.08 -4.66 3.37
N THR A 14 20.62 -4.78 4.61
CA THR A 14 19.59 -5.74 5.02
C THR A 14 18.63 -5.09 6.00
N LEU A 15 17.34 -5.28 5.78
CA LEU A 15 16.28 -4.80 6.66
C LEU A 15 15.31 -5.94 6.98
N THR A 16 14.73 -5.90 8.18
CA THR A 16 13.66 -6.82 8.58
C THR A 16 12.33 -6.08 8.57
N VAL A 17 11.31 -6.67 7.95
CA VAL A 17 9.99 -6.05 7.84
C VAL A 17 8.90 -7.07 8.14
N VAL A 18 7.87 -6.64 8.86
CA VAL A 18 6.74 -7.47 9.25
C VAL A 18 6.06 -8.10 8.04
N ASP A 19 5.79 -9.40 8.11
CA ASP A 19 5.25 -10.20 7.00
C ASP A 19 3.88 -10.82 7.30
N ASP A 20 3.33 -10.64 8.49
CA ASP A 20 2.07 -11.24 8.93
C ASP A 20 0.91 -10.23 9.08
N GLN A 21 1.08 -9.04 8.56
CA GLN A 21 0.04 -8.01 8.48
C GLN A 21 -0.29 -7.77 7.01
N ILE A 22 -1.48 -8.16 6.59
CA ILE A 22 -1.87 -8.22 5.17
C ILE A 22 -2.94 -7.18 4.86
N GLY A 23 -2.73 -6.44 3.80
CA GLY A 23 -3.66 -5.44 3.29
C GLY A 23 -3.25 -4.98 1.90
N THR A 24 -3.64 -3.76 1.53
CA THR A 24 -3.26 -3.17 0.25
C THR A 24 -2.90 -1.69 0.45
N PRO A 25 -1.79 -1.23 -0.13
CA PRO A 25 -1.46 0.19 -0.07
C PRO A 25 -2.49 1.05 -0.81
N THR A 26 -2.61 2.30 -0.42
CA THR A 26 -3.50 3.25 -1.09
C THR A 26 -2.73 4.54 -1.38
N TYR A 27 -2.68 4.92 -2.66
CA TYR A 27 -2.11 6.18 -3.08
C TYR A 27 -3.18 7.28 -2.99
N THR A 28 -2.91 8.32 -2.23
CA THR A 28 -3.88 9.41 -1.99
C THR A 28 -4.30 10.14 -3.26
N TYR A 29 -3.42 10.24 -4.25
CA TYR A 29 -3.75 10.81 -5.56
C TYR A 29 -4.91 10.03 -6.23
N ASP A 30 -4.80 8.70 -6.25
CA ASP A 30 -5.84 7.84 -6.82
C ASP A 30 -7.13 7.90 -6.00
N LEU A 31 -7.02 7.93 -4.68
CA LEU A 31 -8.18 8.06 -3.80
C LEU A 31 -8.90 9.40 -4.02
N ALA A 32 -8.15 10.47 -4.22
CA ALA A 32 -8.72 11.80 -4.49
C ALA A 32 -9.56 11.79 -5.77
N ARG A 33 -9.09 11.12 -6.83
CA ARG A 33 -9.87 10.97 -8.07
C ARG A 33 -11.21 10.29 -7.79
N LEU A 34 -11.19 9.20 -7.02
CA LEU A 34 -12.42 8.49 -6.65
C LEU A 34 -13.37 9.39 -5.85
N LEU A 35 -12.85 10.17 -4.91
CA LEU A 35 -13.66 11.09 -4.12
C LEU A 35 -14.35 12.15 -4.99
N VAL A 36 -13.65 12.66 -5.99
CA VAL A 36 -14.26 13.59 -6.97
C VAL A 36 -15.37 12.91 -7.75
N ASP A 37 -15.14 11.68 -8.23
CA ASP A 37 -16.17 10.89 -8.93
C ASP A 37 -17.41 10.68 -8.05
N MET A 38 -17.22 10.41 -6.76
CA MET A 38 -18.32 10.23 -5.80
C MET A 38 -19.14 11.50 -5.59
N LEU A 39 -18.49 12.68 -5.63
CA LEU A 39 -19.20 13.97 -5.50
C LEU A 39 -20.16 14.23 -6.66
N GLU A 40 -19.91 13.65 -7.81
CA GLU A 40 -20.71 13.85 -9.02
C GLU A 40 -21.91 12.90 -9.13
N LYS A 41 -22.06 11.95 -8.20
CA LYS A 41 -23.13 10.94 -8.20
C LYS A 41 -23.87 10.92 -6.87
N GLU A 42 -25.15 10.52 -6.91
CA GLU A 42 -26.01 10.37 -5.73
C GLU A 42 -26.02 8.92 -5.21
N GLU A 43 -24.90 8.21 -5.36
CA GLU A 43 -24.71 6.85 -4.87
C GLU A 43 -24.11 6.87 -3.46
N TYR A 44 -24.91 7.32 -2.51
CA TYR A 44 -24.46 7.51 -1.13
C TYR A 44 -24.25 6.20 -0.37
N GLY A 45 -23.41 6.24 0.63
CA GLY A 45 -23.15 5.12 1.51
C GLY A 45 -21.69 5.03 1.92
N LYS A 46 -21.36 3.92 2.56
CA LYS A 46 -19.97 3.60 2.97
C LYS A 46 -19.34 2.70 1.93
N TYR A 47 -18.13 3.03 1.52
CA TYR A 47 -17.37 2.28 0.52
C TYR A 47 -15.98 2.01 1.04
N HIS A 48 -15.45 0.83 0.75
CA HIS A 48 -14.04 0.52 0.93
C HIS A 48 -13.28 0.88 -0.35
N ALA A 49 -12.12 1.50 -0.21
CA ALA A 49 -11.29 1.87 -1.36
C ALA A 49 -9.80 1.71 -1.03
N THR A 50 -9.10 0.97 -1.85
CA THR A 50 -7.63 0.86 -1.88
C THR A 50 -7.20 0.72 -3.33
N ASN A 51 -5.89 0.85 -3.60
CA ASN A 51 -5.40 0.43 -4.91
C ASN A 51 -5.64 -1.07 -5.12
N GLU A 52 -5.73 -1.50 -6.35
CA GLU A 52 -5.90 -2.91 -6.72
C GLU A 52 -4.55 -3.63 -6.81
N GLY A 53 -4.54 -4.90 -7.18
CA GLY A 53 -3.32 -5.69 -7.37
C GLY A 53 -3.09 -6.72 -6.29
N GLY A 54 -4.13 -7.09 -5.55
CA GLY A 54 -4.09 -8.14 -4.54
C GLY A 54 -3.71 -7.64 -3.16
N TYR A 55 -3.50 -8.58 -2.27
CA TYR A 55 -3.21 -8.33 -0.86
C TYR A 55 -1.77 -8.67 -0.57
N ILE A 56 -1.08 -7.80 0.14
CA ILE A 56 0.36 -7.93 0.39
C ILE A 56 0.69 -7.62 1.85
N SER A 57 1.86 -8.11 2.29
CA SER A 57 2.43 -7.73 3.57
C SER A 57 3.26 -6.45 3.44
N TRP A 58 3.63 -5.86 4.57
CA TRP A 58 4.61 -4.77 4.59
C TRP A 58 5.95 -5.20 4.01
N CYS A 59 6.34 -6.47 4.25
CA CYS A 59 7.56 -7.05 3.68
C CYS A 59 7.52 -7.06 2.16
N ASP A 60 6.42 -7.51 1.56
CA ASP A 60 6.22 -7.49 0.11
C ASP A 60 6.30 -6.07 -0.44
N PHE A 61 5.69 -5.12 0.27
CA PHE A 61 5.71 -3.72 -0.12
C PHE A 61 7.14 -3.16 -0.13
N ALA A 62 7.90 -3.42 0.94
CA ALA A 62 9.30 -2.99 1.03
C ALA A 62 10.15 -3.55 -0.11
N LYS A 63 9.98 -4.83 -0.44
CA LYS A 63 10.70 -5.47 -1.56
C LYS A 63 10.42 -4.76 -2.88
N GLU A 64 9.17 -4.44 -3.15
CA GLU A 64 8.79 -3.76 -4.40
C GLU A 64 9.29 -2.31 -4.44
N ILE A 65 9.30 -1.61 -3.30
CA ILE A 65 9.86 -0.27 -3.20
C ILE A 65 11.33 -0.27 -3.64
N PHE A 66 12.12 -1.17 -3.09
CA PHE A 66 13.54 -1.26 -3.43
C PHE A 66 13.77 -1.70 -4.87
N ARG A 67 12.95 -2.63 -5.36
CA ARG A 67 13.04 -3.07 -6.76
C ARG A 67 12.80 -1.90 -7.71
N GLN A 68 11.75 -1.14 -7.52
CA GLN A 68 11.41 -0.01 -8.40
C GLN A 68 12.39 1.16 -8.24
N ALA A 69 12.92 1.37 -7.04
CA ALA A 69 13.90 2.42 -6.80
C ALA A 69 15.32 2.06 -7.28
N GLY A 70 15.54 0.83 -7.73
CA GLY A 70 16.84 0.35 -8.18
C GLY A 70 17.85 0.21 -7.05
N MET A 71 17.38 -0.07 -5.84
CA MET A 71 18.23 -0.22 -4.64
C MET A 71 18.39 -1.70 -4.28
N ASP A 72 19.65 -2.11 -4.10
CA ASP A 72 19.98 -3.49 -3.72
C ASP A 72 19.97 -3.63 -2.20
N VAL A 73 18.78 -3.87 -1.64
CA VAL A 73 18.57 -4.07 -0.21
C VAL A 73 17.86 -5.40 0.01
N LYS A 74 18.43 -6.23 0.87
CA LYS A 74 17.82 -7.50 1.24
C LYS A 74 16.75 -7.27 2.31
N VAL A 75 15.52 -7.66 2.03
CA VAL A 75 14.39 -7.55 2.96
C VAL A 75 14.03 -8.93 3.49
N LEU A 76 14.13 -9.09 4.79
CA LEU A 76 13.85 -10.36 5.50
C LEU A 76 12.51 -10.26 6.23
N PRO A 77 11.65 -11.28 6.12
CA PRO A 77 10.37 -11.30 6.82
C PRO A 77 10.57 -11.54 8.32
N VAL A 78 9.76 -10.88 9.12
CA VAL A 78 9.64 -11.13 10.57
C VAL A 78 8.17 -11.13 10.96
N SER A 79 7.83 -11.83 12.04
CA SER A 79 6.47 -11.80 12.57
C SER A 79 6.23 -10.55 13.42
N SER A 80 4.97 -10.21 13.64
CA SER A 80 4.59 -9.11 14.55
C SER A 80 5.07 -9.38 15.98
N ALA A 81 5.16 -10.66 16.38
CA ALA A 81 5.66 -11.04 17.71
C ALA A 81 7.15 -10.74 17.87
N GLU A 82 7.93 -10.83 16.79
CA GLU A 82 9.37 -10.55 16.78
C GLU A 82 9.68 -9.06 16.66
N TYR A 83 8.71 -8.26 16.23
CA TYR A 83 8.87 -6.82 16.06
C TYR A 83 7.83 -6.09 16.91
N PRO A 84 8.09 -5.86 18.21
CA PRO A 84 7.11 -5.25 19.10
C PRO A 84 6.82 -3.80 18.70
N ALA A 85 5.55 -3.47 18.59
CA ALA A 85 5.06 -2.12 18.36
C ALA A 85 4.25 -1.66 19.58
N LYS A 86 4.17 -0.34 19.80
CA LYS A 86 3.38 0.23 20.91
C LYS A 86 1.89 -0.12 20.79
N ALA A 87 1.38 -0.17 19.56
CA ALA A 87 -0.01 -0.52 19.28
C ALA A 87 -0.08 -1.89 18.62
N LYS A 88 -1.03 -2.71 19.05
CA LYS A 88 -1.32 -3.98 18.38
C LYS A 88 -1.94 -3.69 17.03
N ARG A 89 -1.34 -4.17 15.97
CA ARG A 89 -1.85 -4.02 14.60
C ARG A 89 -2.61 -5.28 14.18
N PRO A 90 -3.70 -5.14 13.42
CA PRO A 90 -4.43 -6.30 12.91
C PRO A 90 -3.57 -7.07 11.90
N THR A 91 -3.74 -8.39 11.88
CA THR A 91 -3.08 -9.26 10.90
C THR A 91 -3.81 -9.26 9.55
N ASN A 92 -5.09 -8.90 9.53
CA ASN A 92 -5.91 -8.88 8.34
C ASN A 92 -6.57 -7.50 8.17
N SER A 93 -6.07 -6.73 7.22
CA SER A 93 -6.63 -5.42 6.82
C SER A 93 -7.12 -5.45 5.38
N ARG A 94 -7.51 -6.63 4.89
CA ARG A 94 -8.07 -6.78 3.54
C ARG A 94 -9.43 -6.12 3.46
N LEU A 95 -9.67 -5.40 2.36
CA LEU A 95 -10.94 -4.72 2.10
C LEU A 95 -11.56 -5.26 0.82
N GLU A 96 -12.84 -5.60 0.88
CA GLU A 96 -13.62 -5.98 -0.30
C GLU A 96 -14.16 -4.72 -0.97
N LYS A 97 -13.93 -4.57 -2.27
CA LYS A 97 -14.22 -3.34 -3.02
C LYS A 97 -15.30 -3.50 -4.10
N LYS A 98 -16.04 -4.59 -4.10
CA LYS A 98 -17.11 -4.85 -5.07
C LYS A 98 -18.16 -3.75 -5.09
N LYS A 99 -18.45 -3.15 -3.97
CA LYS A 99 -19.47 -2.10 -3.87
C LYS A 99 -19.15 -0.92 -4.78
N LEU A 100 -17.89 -0.60 -5.00
CA LEU A 100 -17.50 0.46 -5.94
C LEU A 100 -18.03 0.17 -7.35
N GLU A 101 -17.78 -1.03 -7.87
CA GLU A 101 -18.25 -1.45 -9.19
C GLU A 101 -19.78 -1.54 -9.27
N GLU A 102 -20.40 -2.10 -8.24
CA GLU A 102 -21.86 -2.26 -8.16
C GLU A 102 -22.59 -0.92 -8.25
N HIS A 103 -21.96 0.16 -7.78
CA HIS A 103 -22.52 1.51 -7.81
C HIS A 103 -21.93 2.40 -8.91
N GLY A 104 -21.22 1.81 -9.86
CA GLY A 104 -20.74 2.49 -11.07
C GLY A 104 -19.48 3.31 -10.91
N PHE A 105 -18.71 3.08 -9.84
CA PHE A 105 -17.41 3.73 -9.66
C PHE A 105 -16.29 2.87 -10.23
N THR A 106 -15.28 3.51 -10.80
CA THR A 106 -14.10 2.83 -11.30
C THR A 106 -13.12 2.58 -10.15
N ARG A 107 -12.67 1.34 -10.02
CA ARG A 107 -11.66 0.97 -9.02
C ARG A 107 -10.35 1.73 -9.25
N LEU A 108 -9.53 1.81 -8.20
CA LEU A 108 -8.21 2.45 -8.29
C LEU A 108 -7.23 1.57 -9.08
N PRO A 109 -6.16 2.16 -9.66
CA PRO A 109 -5.14 1.37 -10.37
C PRO A 109 -4.41 0.38 -9.48
N ASP A 110 -3.63 -0.50 -10.10
CA ASP A 110 -2.76 -1.45 -9.40
C ASP A 110 -1.76 -0.71 -8.50
N TRP A 111 -1.52 -1.26 -7.30
CA TRP A 111 -0.64 -0.62 -6.32
C TRP A 111 0.82 -0.51 -6.79
N LYS A 112 1.29 -1.42 -7.64
CA LYS A 112 2.65 -1.34 -8.19
C LYS A 112 2.80 -0.16 -9.15
N ASP A 113 1.78 0.06 -9.98
CA ASP A 113 1.71 1.24 -10.85
C ASP A 113 1.65 2.53 -10.02
N ALA A 114 0.79 2.54 -9.01
CA ALA A 114 0.67 3.68 -8.10
C ALA A 114 2.00 3.98 -7.40
N LEU A 115 2.70 2.95 -6.92
CA LEU A 115 4.02 3.09 -6.32
C LEU A 115 5.01 3.73 -7.31
N GLY A 116 5.03 3.27 -8.56
CA GLY A 116 5.89 3.83 -9.59
C GLY A 116 5.65 5.31 -9.83
N ARG A 117 4.38 5.71 -9.90
CA ARG A 117 4.01 7.12 -10.07
C ARG A 117 4.43 7.97 -8.86
N TYR A 118 4.23 7.44 -7.66
CA TYR A 118 4.64 8.12 -6.43
C TYR A 118 6.16 8.29 -6.36
N LEU A 119 6.93 7.26 -6.69
CA LEU A 119 8.39 7.34 -6.70
C LEU A 119 8.90 8.40 -7.67
N LYS A 120 8.29 8.54 -8.84
CA LYS A 120 8.62 9.61 -9.79
C LYS A 120 8.33 10.99 -9.23
N GLU A 121 7.27 11.12 -8.47
CA GLU A 121 6.85 12.40 -7.88
C GLU A 121 7.84 12.88 -6.81
N ILE A 122 8.42 11.99 -6.03
CA ILE A 122 9.31 12.32 -4.92
C ILE A 122 10.80 12.30 -5.25
N GLN A 123 11.14 11.91 -6.48
CA GLN A 123 12.54 11.88 -6.95
C GLN A 123 12.89 13.08 -7.80
#